data_76abcbd8673f7bb323543b6235ea6945
#
_entry.id   76abcbd8673f7bb323543b6235ea6945
#
_cell.length_a   1.000
_cell.length_b   1.000
_cell.length_c   1.000
_cell.angle_alpha   90.00
_cell.angle_beta   90.00
_cell.angle_gamma   90.00
#
_symmetry.space_group_name_H-M   'P 1'
#
loop_
_entity.id
_entity.type
_entity.pdbx_description
1 polymer ?
#
loop_
_entity_poly.entity_id
_entity_poly.type
_entity_poly.pdbx_seq_one_letter_code
_entity_poly.pdbx_strand_id
1 'polypeptide(L)'
;MSKGPLILLVEDNEVNQLLTSSVLEREGFAVDIAGTSVEALEMLRSRVPDLILMDIQLPGLDGLSFTRTLKADPSTELIPIVALTAHAMNGDREQSLAAGCVGYISKPIDTRTFGRQVREFLSTGMPTSGPPRTDAKLSSQ
;
A
#
# COMPACT_ATOMS: atom_id res chain seq x y z
N MET A 1 -21.61 4.78 11.41
CA MET A 1 -20.32 5.24 11.93
C MET A 1 -19.24 5.09 10.89
N SER A 2 -18.60 6.15 10.55
CA SER A 2 -17.59 6.06 9.53
C SER A 2 -16.28 5.57 10.14
N LYS A 3 -15.61 4.74 9.40
CA LYS A 3 -14.27 4.32 9.75
C LYS A 3 -13.28 5.25 9.05
N GLY A 4 -12.04 5.14 9.43
CA GLY A 4 -11.01 5.90 8.77
C GLY A 4 -10.75 5.39 7.36
N PRO A 5 -9.67 5.84 6.74
CA PRO A 5 -9.35 5.40 5.39
C PRO A 5 -9.29 3.89 5.27
N LEU A 6 -9.65 3.39 4.10
CA LEU A 6 -9.64 1.96 3.85
C LEU A 6 -8.29 1.54 3.29
N ILE A 7 -7.67 0.58 3.93
CA ILE A 7 -6.39 0.01 3.51
C ILE A 7 -6.65 -1.42 3.02
N LEU A 8 -6.17 -1.73 1.83
CA LEU A 8 -6.17 -3.10 1.36
C LEU A 8 -4.78 -3.68 1.65
N LEU A 9 -4.74 -4.71 2.48
CA LEU A 9 -3.49 -5.39 2.84
C LEU A 9 -3.40 -6.66 2.02
N VAL A 10 -2.38 -6.77 1.19
CA VAL A 10 -2.12 -7.97 0.39
C VAL A 10 -0.95 -8.69 1.03
N GLU A 11 -1.23 -9.76 1.75
CA GLU A 11 -0.26 -10.46 2.59
C GLU A 11 -0.72 -11.91 2.75
N ASP A 12 0.14 -12.88 2.44
CA ASP A 12 -0.26 -14.28 2.49
C ASP A 12 -0.08 -14.94 3.86
N ASN A 13 0.73 -14.38 4.74
CA ASN A 13 1.01 -14.97 6.04
C ASN A 13 -0.01 -14.53 7.07
N GLU A 14 -0.70 -15.49 7.70
CA GLU A 14 -1.79 -15.17 8.61
C GLU A 14 -1.33 -14.40 9.84
N VAL A 15 -0.15 -14.71 10.36
CA VAL A 15 0.38 -13.99 11.52
C VAL A 15 0.64 -12.53 11.15
N ASN A 16 1.23 -12.30 9.98
CA ASN A 16 1.48 -10.94 9.52
C ASN A 16 0.18 -10.21 9.22
N GLN A 17 -0.83 -10.91 8.68
CA GLN A 17 -2.15 -10.32 8.46
C GLN A 17 -2.73 -9.82 9.77
N LEU A 18 -2.70 -10.66 10.81
CA LEU A 18 -3.27 -10.32 12.10
C LEU A 18 -2.53 -9.14 12.73
N LEU A 19 -1.20 -9.21 12.75
CA LEU A 19 -0.39 -8.16 13.34
C LEU A 19 -0.62 -6.82 12.64
N THR A 20 -0.50 -6.82 11.34
CA THR A 20 -0.58 -5.59 10.56
C THR A 20 -1.98 -4.99 10.63
N SER A 21 -3.02 -5.82 10.47
CA SER A 21 -4.38 -5.31 10.52
C SER A 21 -4.74 -4.79 11.91
N SER A 22 -4.27 -5.47 12.96
CA SER A 22 -4.56 -5.02 14.32
C SER A 22 -3.95 -3.64 14.60
N VAL A 23 -2.72 -3.42 14.15
CA VAL A 23 -2.09 -2.13 14.33
C VAL A 23 -2.85 -1.04 13.56
N LEU A 24 -3.23 -1.34 12.32
CA LEU A 24 -3.95 -0.36 11.50
C LEU A 24 -5.31 -0.04 12.09
N GLU A 25 -6.04 -1.06 12.55
CA GLU A 25 -7.36 -0.83 13.14
C GLU A 25 -7.26 -0.02 14.43
N ARG A 26 -6.24 -0.28 15.23
CA ARG A 26 -5.99 0.51 16.43
C ARG A 26 -5.78 1.98 16.11
N GLU A 27 -5.19 2.25 14.95
CA GLU A 27 -4.92 3.62 14.51
C GLU A 27 -6.11 4.26 13.80
N GLY A 28 -7.21 3.55 13.68
CA GLY A 28 -8.43 4.12 13.11
C GLY A 28 -8.68 3.77 11.66
N PHE A 29 -7.86 2.93 11.05
CA PHE A 29 -8.06 2.55 9.64
C PHE A 29 -9.06 1.40 9.53
N ALA A 30 -9.79 1.37 8.43
CA ALA A 30 -10.53 0.18 8.02
C ALA A 30 -9.59 -0.68 7.18
N VAL A 31 -9.65 -2.00 7.32
CA VAL A 31 -8.70 -2.89 6.66
C VAL A 31 -9.46 -4.03 5.98
N ASP A 32 -9.17 -4.23 4.69
CA ASP A 32 -9.52 -5.44 3.97
C ASP A 32 -8.24 -6.24 3.78
N ILE A 33 -8.32 -7.56 3.89
CA ILE A 33 -7.15 -8.43 3.80
C ILE A 33 -7.32 -9.39 2.63
N ALA A 34 -6.33 -9.44 1.76
CA ALA A 34 -6.28 -10.41 0.68
C ALA A 34 -5.02 -11.26 0.85
N GLY A 35 -5.17 -12.57 0.82
CA GLY A 35 -4.04 -13.48 0.95
C GLY A 35 -3.35 -13.78 -0.38
N THR A 36 -3.99 -13.44 -1.49
CA THR A 36 -3.45 -13.68 -2.83
C THR A 36 -3.80 -12.52 -3.73
N SER A 37 -3.12 -12.46 -4.89
CA SER A 37 -3.45 -11.44 -5.89
C SER A 37 -4.85 -11.62 -6.43
N VAL A 38 -5.32 -12.86 -6.55
CA VAL A 38 -6.68 -13.11 -7.03
C VAL A 38 -7.71 -12.52 -6.07
N GLU A 39 -7.54 -12.76 -4.77
CA GLU A 39 -8.44 -12.19 -3.79
C GLU A 39 -8.39 -10.66 -3.82
N ALA A 40 -7.19 -10.11 -3.98
CA ALA A 40 -7.04 -8.65 -4.03
C ALA A 40 -7.81 -8.07 -5.21
N LEU A 41 -7.72 -8.70 -6.38
CA LEU A 41 -8.44 -8.23 -7.56
C LEU A 41 -9.96 -8.27 -7.34
N GLU A 42 -10.45 -9.32 -6.70
CA GLU A 42 -11.87 -9.43 -6.41
C GLU A 42 -12.32 -8.31 -5.47
N MET A 43 -11.53 -8.03 -4.45
CA MET A 43 -11.85 -6.95 -3.52
C MET A 43 -11.83 -5.59 -4.18
N LEU A 44 -10.88 -5.38 -5.10
CA LEU A 44 -10.79 -4.11 -5.81
C LEU A 44 -12.00 -3.85 -6.70
N ARG A 45 -12.65 -4.90 -7.18
CA ARG A 45 -13.88 -4.73 -7.93
C ARG A 45 -15.03 -4.28 -7.06
N SER A 46 -15.00 -4.63 -5.77
CA SER A 46 -16.07 -4.30 -4.84
C SER A 46 -15.88 -2.96 -4.17
N ARG A 47 -14.66 -2.64 -3.79
CA ARG A 47 -14.35 -1.40 -3.08
C ARG A 47 -12.99 -0.90 -3.49
N VAL A 48 -12.89 0.40 -3.68
CA VAL A 48 -11.60 1.04 -3.98
C VAL A 48 -10.97 1.49 -2.67
N PRO A 49 -9.82 0.95 -2.29
CA PRO A 49 -9.17 1.39 -1.06
C PRO A 49 -8.49 2.74 -1.25
N ASP A 50 -8.17 3.37 -0.14
CA ASP A 50 -7.41 4.62 -0.16
C ASP A 50 -5.92 4.36 -0.32
N LEU A 51 -5.48 3.15 0.01
CA LEU A 51 -4.07 2.77 -0.09
C LEU A 51 -3.97 1.25 -0.09
N ILE A 52 -3.00 0.72 -0.82
CA ILE A 52 -2.70 -0.71 -0.81
C ILE A 52 -1.34 -0.93 -0.16
N LEU A 53 -1.30 -1.81 0.83
CA LEU A 53 -0.05 -2.32 1.37
C LEU A 53 0.24 -3.65 0.70
N MET A 54 1.32 -3.71 -0.05
CA MET A 54 1.62 -4.85 -0.92
C MET A 54 2.86 -5.58 -0.43
N ASP A 55 2.67 -6.82 0.06
CA ASP A 55 3.81 -7.68 0.33
C ASP A 55 4.41 -8.08 -1.01
N ILE A 56 5.68 -7.78 -1.22
CA ILE A 56 6.29 -8.04 -2.51
C ILE A 56 6.71 -9.49 -2.70
N GLN A 57 6.54 -10.31 -1.67
CA GLN A 57 6.90 -11.74 -1.75
C GLN A 57 5.64 -12.60 -1.64
N LEU A 58 4.76 -12.50 -2.63
CA LEU A 58 3.53 -13.28 -2.67
C LEU A 58 3.76 -14.59 -3.40
N PRO A 59 3.08 -15.68 -2.99
CA PRO A 59 3.18 -16.94 -3.71
C PRO A 59 2.53 -16.82 -5.10
N GLY A 60 3.13 -17.44 -6.07
CA GLY A 60 2.59 -17.56 -7.42
C GLY A 60 2.79 -16.33 -8.30
N LEU A 61 2.75 -15.16 -7.71
CA LEU A 61 2.94 -13.91 -8.45
C LEU A 61 3.55 -12.91 -7.47
N ASP A 62 4.75 -12.44 -7.75
CA ASP A 62 5.38 -11.53 -6.81
C ASP A 62 4.65 -10.19 -6.78
N GLY A 63 4.74 -9.52 -5.64
CA GLY A 63 4.00 -8.28 -5.43
C GLY A 63 4.39 -7.15 -6.37
N LEU A 64 5.63 -7.14 -6.86
CA LEU A 64 6.06 -6.11 -7.80
C LEU A 64 5.41 -6.30 -9.16
N SER A 65 5.32 -7.53 -9.65
CA SER A 65 4.61 -7.80 -10.90
C SER A 65 3.14 -7.42 -10.78
N PHE A 66 2.52 -7.75 -9.64
CA PHE A 66 1.14 -7.38 -9.41
C PHE A 66 0.97 -5.86 -9.35
N THR A 67 1.92 -5.17 -8.73
CA THR A 67 1.90 -3.70 -8.69
C THR A 67 1.93 -3.13 -10.10
N ARG A 68 2.80 -3.65 -10.97
CA ARG A 68 2.85 -3.19 -12.36
C ARG A 68 1.53 -3.39 -13.07
N THR A 69 0.90 -4.53 -12.82
CA THR A 69 -0.42 -4.82 -13.40
C THR A 69 -1.45 -3.79 -12.95
N LEU A 70 -1.49 -3.48 -11.65
CA LEU A 70 -2.44 -2.52 -11.13
C LEU A 70 -2.17 -1.11 -11.68
N LYS A 71 -0.90 -0.75 -11.82
CA LYS A 71 -0.55 0.58 -12.32
C LYS A 71 -0.80 0.73 -13.81
N ALA A 72 -0.91 -0.38 -14.53
CA ALA A 72 -1.24 -0.35 -15.94
C ALA A 72 -2.74 -0.32 -16.21
N ASP A 73 -3.56 -0.53 -15.19
CA ASP A 73 -5.01 -0.59 -15.33
C ASP A 73 -5.61 0.76 -14.93
N PRO A 74 -6.36 1.42 -15.83
CA PRO A 74 -6.94 2.73 -15.49
C PRO A 74 -7.83 2.71 -14.25
N SER A 75 -8.44 1.58 -13.93
CA SER A 75 -9.33 1.52 -12.76
C SER A 75 -8.57 1.48 -11.45
N THR A 76 -7.27 1.17 -11.46
CA THR A 76 -6.49 1.03 -10.23
C THR A 76 -5.22 1.87 -10.23
N GLU A 77 -4.89 2.52 -11.35
CA GLU A 77 -3.59 3.18 -11.47
C GLU A 77 -3.38 4.31 -10.48
N LEU A 78 -4.45 4.94 -10.01
CA LEU A 78 -4.33 6.07 -9.09
C LEU A 78 -4.28 5.68 -7.62
N ILE A 79 -4.48 4.40 -7.31
CA ILE A 79 -4.45 3.95 -5.92
C ILE A 79 -2.98 3.89 -5.47
N PRO A 80 -2.59 4.61 -4.40
CA PRO A 80 -1.20 4.53 -3.94
C PRO A 80 -0.89 3.14 -3.40
N ILE A 81 0.26 2.59 -3.79
CA ILE A 81 0.70 1.28 -3.35
C ILE A 81 2.01 1.45 -2.61
N VAL A 82 2.06 0.92 -1.39
CA VAL A 82 3.27 0.92 -0.56
C VAL A 82 3.74 -0.52 -0.43
N ALA A 83 4.99 -0.76 -0.78
CA ALA A 83 5.57 -2.10 -0.69
C ALA A 83 5.92 -2.44 0.75
N LEU A 84 5.66 -3.70 1.15
CA LEU A 84 6.18 -4.25 2.39
C LEU A 84 7.32 -5.19 2.00
N THR A 85 8.51 -4.94 2.52
CA THR A 85 9.67 -5.71 2.10
C THR A 85 10.58 -6.03 3.27
N ALA A 86 11.10 -7.26 3.30
CA ALA A 86 12.12 -7.66 4.27
C ALA A 86 13.53 -7.33 3.78
N HIS A 87 13.68 -6.90 2.54
CA HIS A 87 14.98 -6.75 1.90
C HIS A 87 15.19 -5.37 1.30
N ALA A 88 14.77 -4.32 2.03
CA ALA A 88 14.86 -2.96 1.52
C ALA A 88 16.28 -2.55 1.15
N MET A 89 17.27 -3.14 1.83
CA MET A 89 18.68 -2.80 1.59
C MET A 89 19.28 -3.52 0.38
N ASN A 90 18.55 -4.44 -0.23
CA ASN A 90 19.06 -5.29 -1.31
C ASN A 90 18.43 -4.97 -2.67
N GLY A 91 18.11 -3.70 -2.90
CA GLY A 91 17.58 -3.28 -4.19
C GLY A 91 16.06 -3.31 -4.28
N ASP A 92 15.37 -3.86 -3.29
CA ASP A 92 13.90 -3.92 -3.33
C ASP A 92 13.30 -2.53 -3.34
N ARG A 93 13.96 -1.57 -2.70
CA ARG A 93 13.49 -0.20 -2.68
C ARG A 93 13.37 0.37 -4.09
N GLU A 94 14.47 0.25 -4.86
CA GLU A 94 14.49 0.77 -6.22
C GLU A 94 13.50 0.03 -7.10
N GLN A 95 13.41 -1.29 -6.94
CA GLN A 95 12.50 -2.10 -7.71
C GLN A 95 11.05 -1.77 -7.39
N SER A 96 10.75 -1.52 -6.12
CA SER A 96 9.40 -1.15 -5.71
C SER A 96 8.99 0.17 -6.35
N LEU A 97 9.86 1.16 -6.31
CA LEU A 97 9.56 2.46 -6.91
C LEU A 97 9.44 2.34 -8.41
N ALA A 98 10.30 1.55 -9.05
CA ALA A 98 10.24 1.35 -10.50
C ALA A 98 8.95 0.65 -10.92
N ALA A 99 8.39 -0.20 -10.07
CA ALA A 99 7.14 -0.89 -10.36
C ALA A 99 5.92 0.02 -10.20
N GLY A 100 6.08 1.18 -9.56
CA GLY A 100 5.00 2.13 -9.40
C GLY A 100 4.56 2.34 -7.96
N CYS A 101 5.25 1.75 -6.98
CA CYS A 101 4.95 2.02 -5.57
C CYS A 101 5.32 3.45 -5.23
N VAL A 102 4.54 4.07 -4.33
CA VAL A 102 4.87 5.41 -3.86
C VAL A 102 5.95 5.38 -2.79
N GLY A 103 6.20 4.20 -2.21
CA GLY A 103 7.24 4.03 -1.22
C GLY A 103 7.29 2.61 -0.73
N TYR A 104 8.00 2.40 0.37
CA TYR A 104 8.12 1.07 0.95
C TYR A 104 8.18 1.17 2.47
N ILE A 105 7.84 0.07 3.15
CA ILE A 105 7.98 -0.07 4.60
C ILE A 105 8.69 -1.39 4.83
N SER A 106 9.75 -1.36 5.64
CA SER A 106 10.54 -2.55 5.93
C SER A 106 9.81 -3.48 6.90
N LYS A 107 9.93 -4.77 6.68
CA LYS A 107 9.45 -5.78 7.60
C LYS A 107 10.60 -6.22 8.51
N PRO A 108 10.32 -6.58 9.76
CA PRO A 108 9.02 -6.55 10.42
C PRO A 108 8.58 -5.12 10.72
N ILE A 109 7.27 -4.90 10.72
CA ILE A 109 6.77 -3.56 10.98
C ILE A 109 7.07 -3.16 12.43
N ASP A 110 7.29 -1.85 12.63
CA ASP A 110 7.42 -1.30 13.97
C ASP A 110 6.03 -0.86 14.40
N THR A 111 5.45 -1.58 15.35
CA THR A 111 4.05 -1.35 15.74
C THR A 111 3.82 0.03 16.33
N ARG A 112 4.88 0.73 16.74
CA ARG A 112 4.75 2.07 17.33
C ARG A 112 4.68 3.15 16.26
N THR A 113 5.25 2.92 15.09
CA THR A 113 5.36 3.95 14.06
C THR A 113 4.62 3.61 12.77
N PHE A 114 4.18 2.37 12.62
CA PHE A 114 3.62 1.89 11.37
C PHE A 114 2.38 2.70 10.95
N GLY A 115 1.48 2.97 11.89
CA GLY A 115 0.27 3.74 11.58
C GLY A 115 0.60 5.14 11.09
N ARG A 116 1.59 5.78 11.69
CA ARG A 116 2.02 7.11 11.26
C ARG A 116 2.62 7.06 9.86
N GLN A 117 3.42 6.02 9.59
CA GLN A 117 4.01 5.85 8.26
C GLN A 117 2.91 5.72 7.19
N VAL A 118 1.88 4.94 7.49
CA VAL A 118 0.77 4.77 6.56
C VAL A 118 0.03 6.09 6.35
N ARG A 119 -0.20 6.86 7.42
CA ARG A 119 -0.84 8.16 7.29
C ARG A 119 -0.03 9.11 6.44
N GLU A 120 1.28 9.08 6.57
CA GLU A 120 2.14 9.93 5.76
C GLU A 120 2.00 9.59 4.28
N PHE A 121 1.95 8.30 3.95
CA PHE A 121 1.75 7.92 2.55
C PHE A 121 0.38 8.31 2.04
N LEU A 122 -0.64 8.27 2.88
CA LEU A 122 -1.97 8.73 2.48
C LEU A 122 -2.00 10.20 2.16
N SER A 123 -1.27 11.02 2.91
CA SER A 123 -1.31 12.46 2.70
C SER A 123 -0.36 12.93 1.61
N THR A 124 0.75 12.22 1.35
CA THR A 124 1.76 12.66 0.40
C THR A 124 1.86 11.79 -0.84
N GLY A 125 1.43 10.54 -0.74
CA GLY A 125 1.51 9.62 -1.86
C GLY A 125 0.36 9.71 -2.82
N MET A 126 -0.70 10.41 -2.47
CA MET A 126 -1.82 10.58 -3.37
C MET A 126 -1.40 11.47 -4.51
N PRO A 127 -1.57 11.02 -5.73
CA PRO A 127 -1.41 11.96 -6.81
C PRO A 127 -2.49 12.97 -6.62
N THR A 128 -2.10 14.09 -6.26
CA THR A 128 -3.05 15.12 -6.30
C THR A 128 -3.26 15.32 -7.71
N SER A 129 -4.36 15.39 -8.03
CA SER A 129 -4.53 15.73 -9.31
C SER A 129 -3.66 16.85 -9.55
N GLY A 130 -2.98 16.84 -9.61
CA GLY A 130 -2.20 17.81 -9.69
C GLY A 130 -0.95 17.74 -9.20
N PRO A 131 -0.49 18.09 -9.38
CA PRO A 131 0.57 17.96 -9.09
C PRO A 131 1.15 18.18 -8.09
N PRO A 132 0.79 18.22 -7.81
CA PRO A 132 1.47 18.37 -7.21
C PRO A 132 1.92 18.72 -6.67
N ARG A 133 1.87 18.72 -6.29
CA ARG A 133 2.43 19.08 -5.74
C ARG A 133 3.14 19.54 -5.64
N THR A 134 2.80 20.10 -5.72
CA THR A 134 3.49 20.47 -5.60
C THR A 134 3.74 21.02 -5.11
N ASP A 135 3.53 21.35 -5.14
CA ASP A 135 3.89 21.64 -4.92
C ASP A 135 4.01 22.07 -4.45
N ALA A 136 3.61 22.43 -4.53
CA ALA A 136 3.78 22.53 -4.32
C ALA A 136 3.86 22.96 -3.81
N LYS A 137 3.67 23.13 -3.68
CA LYS A 137 3.77 23.22 -3.47
C LYS A 137 3.98 23.50 -3.37
N LEU A 138 3.53 24.03 -3.44
CA LEU A 138 3.66 24.00 -3.58
C LEU A 138 3.83 24.32 -3.52
N SER A 139 3.44 24.91 -3.67
CA SER A 139 3.65 24.83 -3.91
C SER A 139 3.61 24.97 -3.76
N SER A 140 3.28 25.38 -3.82
CA SER A 140 3.35 25.10 -3.99
C SER A 140 3.29 25.00 -3.85
N GLN A 141 2.95 25.14 -3.82
CA GLN A 141 2.97 24.70 -4.00
C GLN A 141 2.96 24.46 -3.98
#